data_9ae456348b0b767d359a60c1ae939a58
#
_entry.id   9ae456348b0b767d359a60c1ae939a58
#
_cell.length_a   1.000
_cell.length_b   1.000
_cell.length_c   1.000
_cell.angle_alpha   90.00
_cell.angle_beta   90.00
_cell.angle_gamma   90.00
#
_symmetry.space_group_name_H-M   'P 1'
#
loop_
_entity.id
_entity.type
_entity.pdbx_description
1 polymer ?
#
loop_
_entity_poly.entity_id
_entity_poly.type
_entity_poly.pdbx_seq_one_letter_code
_entity_poly.pdbx_strand_id
1 'polypeptide(L)'
;GNFKFSKLENLDQFNLKPAFLNEGIIFFDNKGSVLRFNDEQKIIWKNNFYSKSEKKLKPKLNFAINNEDLIVVDNIAKYFSINLNSGELNWIKNNSYPFNSDIKIFEDKFFAIDYKNTLRCFNIMDGSECWNLQTEDSFTISNSKFSLIILDGKVIFNNSIGDITAVDIETGLIAWQLPTQSSSIINETYNFKISKLVSDGDAIFFSNNKNEFYSIDVKTGTTNWINKINSNLKPILTKDLIFTVS
;
A
#
# COMPACT_ATOMS: atom_id res chain seq x y z
N GLY A 1 16.81 -25.19 -11.15
CA GLY A 1 15.47 -25.79 -11.34
C GLY A 1 14.55 -24.83 -12.08
N ASN A 2 13.94 -25.27 -13.18
CA ASN A 2 12.98 -24.46 -13.90
C ASN A 2 11.65 -24.44 -13.15
N PHE A 3 11.38 -23.35 -12.44
CA PHE A 3 10.08 -23.13 -11.85
C PHE A 3 9.12 -22.68 -12.96
N LYS A 4 8.21 -23.55 -13.37
CA LYS A 4 7.12 -23.16 -14.29
C LYS A 4 6.01 -22.53 -13.47
N PHE A 5 5.92 -21.21 -13.43
CA PHE A 5 4.66 -20.55 -13.10
C PHE A 5 3.60 -21.07 -14.05
N SER A 6 2.49 -21.60 -13.53
CA SER A 6 1.38 -22.06 -14.35
C SER A 6 0.95 -20.94 -15.30
N LYS A 7 1.18 -21.11 -16.61
CA LYS A 7 0.83 -20.21 -17.71
C LYS A 7 0.75 -18.74 -17.30
N LEU A 8 1.81 -18.00 -17.52
CA LEU A 8 1.82 -16.53 -17.52
C LEU A 8 0.87 -16.05 -18.65
N GLU A 9 -0.40 -15.92 -18.34
CA GLU A 9 -1.31 -15.14 -19.15
C GLU A 9 -0.98 -13.67 -18.93
N ASN A 10 -0.28 -13.05 -19.88
CA ASN A 10 0.12 -11.63 -19.95
C ASN A 10 0.90 -11.13 -18.73
N LEU A 11 2.22 -11.10 -18.86
CA LEU A 11 3.18 -10.48 -17.93
C LEU A 11 2.82 -9.03 -17.57
N ASP A 12 2.14 -8.30 -18.45
CA ASP A 12 1.76 -6.89 -18.28
C ASP A 12 0.71 -6.63 -17.20
N GLN A 13 0.03 -7.67 -16.70
CA GLN A 13 -1.00 -7.54 -15.67
C GLN A 13 -0.56 -8.01 -14.27
N PHE A 14 0.63 -8.61 -14.16
CA PHE A 14 1.11 -9.21 -12.91
C PHE A 14 2.32 -8.47 -12.38
N ASN A 15 2.09 -7.35 -11.69
CA ASN A 15 3.12 -6.72 -10.87
C ASN A 15 3.35 -7.60 -9.61
N LEU A 16 4.18 -8.63 -9.77
CA LEU A 16 4.68 -9.39 -8.63
C LEU A 16 5.55 -8.45 -7.80
N LYS A 17 5.15 -8.23 -6.56
CA LYS A 17 5.98 -7.56 -5.55
C LYS A 17 6.49 -8.63 -4.58
N PRO A 18 7.70 -9.16 -4.79
CA PRO A 18 8.27 -10.10 -3.84
C PRO A 18 8.64 -9.37 -2.54
N ALA A 19 8.53 -10.08 -1.43
CA ALA A 19 9.15 -9.67 -0.17
C ALA A 19 10.49 -10.39 -0.03
N PHE A 20 11.56 -9.60 0.12
CA PHE A 20 12.90 -10.13 0.33
C PHE A 20 13.12 -10.34 1.83
N LEU A 21 13.69 -11.49 2.18
CA LEU A 21 14.10 -11.86 3.52
C LEU A 21 15.62 -11.86 3.60
N ASN A 22 16.17 -11.95 4.82
CA ASN A 22 17.61 -12.18 4.99
C ASN A 22 18.03 -13.52 4.37
N GLU A 23 17.15 -14.53 4.42
CA GLU A 23 17.37 -15.87 3.86
C GLU A 23 16.22 -16.26 2.95
N GLY A 24 16.24 -15.73 1.72
CA GLY A 24 15.29 -16.09 0.67
C GLY A 24 14.24 -15.04 0.32
N ILE A 25 13.16 -15.51 -0.27
CA ILE A 25 12.15 -14.64 -0.89
C ILE A 25 10.74 -15.21 -0.71
N ILE A 26 9.76 -14.32 -0.56
CA ILE A 26 8.34 -14.65 -0.57
C ILE A 26 7.68 -13.98 -1.76
N PHE A 27 6.81 -14.71 -2.43
CA PHE A 27 5.91 -14.15 -3.44
C PHE A 27 4.62 -14.97 -3.57
N PHE A 28 3.73 -14.54 -4.47
CA PHE A 28 2.45 -15.20 -4.69
C PHE A 28 2.22 -15.51 -6.16
N ASP A 29 1.45 -16.57 -6.42
CA ASP A 29 1.03 -16.93 -7.77
C ASP A 29 -0.32 -16.27 -8.14
N ASN A 30 -0.75 -16.43 -9.39
CA ASN A 30 -2.01 -15.86 -9.91
C ASN A 30 -3.29 -16.47 -9.31
N LYS A 31 -3.17 -17.42 -8.40
CA LYS A 31 -4.28 -18.03 -7.63
C LYS A 31 -4.24 -17.64 -6.17
N GLY A 32 -3.31 -16.75 -5.79
CA GLY A 32 -3.13 -16.29 -4.42
C GLY A 32 -2.40 -17.29 -3.53
N SER A 33 -1.70 -18.29 -4.09
CA SER A 33 -0.82 -19.12 -3.26
C SER A 33 0.38 -18.29 -2.85
N VAL A 34 0.73 -18.31 -1.56
CA VAL A 34 1.95 -17.71 -1.03
C VAL A 34 3.04 -18.78 -1.02
N LEU A 35 4.22 -18.40 -1.49
CA LEU A 35 5.38 -19.30 -1.61
C LEU A 35 6.57 -18.65 -0.92
N ARG A 36 7.27 -19.42 -0.09
CA ARG A 36 8.57 -19.06 0.47
C ARG A 36 9.67 -19.93 -0.11
N PHE A 37 10.73 -19.30 -0.57
CA PHE A 37 11.94 -19.92 -1.07
C PHE A 37 13.12 -19.57 -0.19
N ASN A 38 14.07 -20.50 -0.06
CA ASN A 38 15.38 -20.21 0.52
C ASN A 38 16.35 -19.69 -0.55
N ASP A 39 17.57 -19.35 -0.14
CA ASP A 39 18.65 -18.87 -1.03
C ASP A 39 19.10 -19.93 -2.03
N GLU A 40 18.89 -21.21 -1.73
CA GLU A 40 19.16 -22.32 -2.65
C GLU A 40 18.05 -22.52 -3.69
N GLN A 41 17.05 -21.61 -3.78
CA GLN A 41 15.89 -21.66 -4.68
C GLN A 41 14.97 -22.87 -4.42
N LYS A 42 15.00 -23.45 -3.24
CA LYS A 42 14.09 -24.52 -2.82
C LYS A 42 12.86 -23.91 -2.15
N ILE A 43 11.68 -24.48 -2.44
CA ILE A 43 10.44 -24.11 -1.76
C ILE A 43 10.53 -24.65 -0.32
N ILE A 44 10.44 -23.73 0.66
CA ILE A 44 10.33 -24.08 2.07
C ILE A 44 8.88 -24.48 2.35
N TRP A 45 7.93 -23.61 1.95
CA TRP A 45 6.51 -23.90 2.05
C TRP A 45 5.73 -23.19 0.94
N LYS A 46 4.52 -23.74 0.64
CA LYS A 46 3.55 -23.17 -0.28
C LYS A 46 2.16 -23.39 0.29
N ASN A 47 1.42 -22.32 0.56
CA ASN A 47 0.07 -22.36 1.10
C ASN A 47 -0.91 -21.48 0.32
N ASN A 48 -2.17 -21.85 0.36
CA ASN A 48 -3.24 -21.09 -0.30
C ASN A 48 -4.49 -21.10 0.57
N PHE A 49 -4.93 -19.92 0.95
CA PHE A 49 -6.04 -19.69 1.88
C PHE A 49 -7.32 -19.22 1.17
N TYR A 50 -7.40 -19.42 -0.15
CA TYR A 50 -8.54 -19.03 -0.98
C TYR A 50 -9.38 -20.25 -1.38
N SER A 51 -10.70 -20.09 -1.35
CA SER A 51 -11.65 -21.06 -1.92
C SER A 51 -11.52 -21.16 -3.43
N LYS A 52 -12.18 -22.16 -4.03
CA LYS A 52 -12.18 -22.34 -5.49
C LYS A 52 -12.80 -21.14 -6.24
N SER A 53 -13.80 -20.49 -5.66
CA SER A 53 -14.43 -19.29 -6.23
C SER A 53 -13.52 -18.07 -6.16
N GLU A 54 -12.87 -17.85 -5.03
CA GLU A 54 -11.95 -16.72 -4.83
C GLU A 54 -10.71 -16.81 -5.73
N LYS A 55 -10.17 -18.01 -5.95
CA LYS A 55 -9.04 -18.22 -6.90
C LYS A 55 -9.35 -17.78 -8.32
N LYS A 56 -10.62 -17.82 -8.76
CA LYS A 56 -11.05 -17.34 -10.07
C LYS A 56 -10.99 -15.82 -10.18
N LEU A 57 -11.06 -15.10 -9.07
CA LEU A 57 -10.95 -13.64 -9.00
C LEU A 57 -9.50 -13.16 -9.13
N LYS A 58 -8.53 -14.07 -9.21
CA LYS A 58 -7.09 -13.78 -9.34
C LYS A 58 -6.60 -12.82 -8.26
N PRO A 59 -6.58 -13.25 -6.97
CA PRO A 59 -6.18 -12.39 -5.87
C PRO A 59 -4.80 -11.79 -6.10
N LYS A 60 -4.68 -10.48 -5.88
CA LYS A 60 -3.41 -9.73 -5.91
C LYS A 60 -3.06 -9.36 -4.48
N LEU A 61 -1.94 -9.86 -3.98
CA LEU A 61 -1.54 -9.73 -2.60
C LEU A 61 -0.53 -8.60 -2.41
N ASN A 62 -0.67 -7.90 -1.30
CA ASN A 62 0.35 -7.02 -0.77
C ASN A 62 0.84 -7.61 0.54
N PHE A 63 2.15 -7.54 0.78
CA PHE A 63 2.83 -8.13 1.92
C PHE A 63 3.47 -7.07 2.80
N ALA A 64 3.45 -7.32 4.10
CA ALA A 64 4.34 -6.69 5.06
C ALA A 64 4.80 -7.74 6.06
N ILE A 65 6.02 -7.60 6.56
CA ILE A 65 6.64 -8.55 7.48
C ILE A 65 6.90 -7.84 8.79
N ASN A 66 6.49 -8.46 9.88
CA ASN A 66 6.80 -8.05 11.24
C ASN A 66 7.33 -9.26 12.01
N ASN A 67 8.63 -9.27 12.30
CA ASN A 67 9.30 -10.40 12.95
C ASN A 67 9.01 -11.73 12.23
N GLU A 68 8.23 -12.62 12.86
CA GLU A 68 7.82 -13.90 12.33
C GLU A 68 6.46 -13.91 11.63
N ASP A 69 5.80 -12.76 11.52
CA ASP A 69 4.48 -12.65 10.92
C ASP A 69 4.55 -12.04 9.52
N LEU A 70 3.94 -12.72 8.57
CA LEU A 70 3.66 -12.20 7.24
C LEU A 70 2.21 -11.74 7.17
N ILE A 71 2.02 -10.42 7.13
CA ILE A 71 0.70 -9.80 6.98
C ILE A 71 0.39 -9.66 5.50
N VAL A 72 -0.80 -10.09 5.12
CA VAL A 72 -1.29 -10.07 3.74
C VAL A 72 -2.62 -9.35 3.67
N VAL A 73 -2.76 -8.41 2.72
CA VAL A 73 -4.04 -7.84 2.32
C VAL A 73 -4.20 -7.97 0.81
N ASP A 74 -5.42 -8.08 0.32
CA ASP A 74 -5.66 -8.33 -1.09
C ASP A 74 -6.75 -7.44 -1.74
N ASN A 75 -6.88 -7.58 -3.05
CA ASN A 75 -7.85 -6.87 -3.88
C ASN A 75 -9.24 -7.50 -3.92
N ILE A 76 -9.50 -8.51 -3.11
CA ILE A 76 -10.83 -9.14 -2.97
C ILE A 76 -11.39 -9.04 -1.54
N ALA A 77 -10.84 -8.10 -0.76
CA ALA A 77 -11.24 -7.76 0.61
C ALA A 77 -10.84 -8.79 1.68
N LYS A 78 -9.92 -9.70 1.40
CA LYS A 78 -9.41 -10.64 2.39
C LYS A 78 -8.08 -10.15 2.97
N TYR A 79 -7.87 -10.39 4.26
CA TYR A 79 -6.61 -10.14 4.93
C TYR A 79 -6.32 -11.21 5.98
N PHE A 80 -5.05 -11.52 6.17
CA PHE A 80 -4.64 -12.61 7.02
C PHE A 80 -3.18 -12.49 7.44
N SER A 81 -2.81 -13.21 8.49
CA SER A 81 -1.45 -13.38 8.95
C SER A 81 -1.03 -14.83 8.82
N ILE A 82 0.21 -15.03 8.41
CA ILE A 82 0.87 -16.33 8.28
C ILE A 82 2.15 -16.29 9.10
N ASN A 83 2.44 -17.37 9.83
CA ASN A 83 3.76 -17.54 10.41
C ASN A 83 4.79 -17.66 9.29
N LEU A 84 5.77 -16.77 9.29
CA LEU A 84 6.80 -16.69 8.25
C LEU A 84 7.61 -17.98 8.11
N ASN A 85 7.89 -18.66 9.21
CA ASN A 85 8.77 -19.84 9.24
C ASN A 85 8.03 -21.11 8.82
N SER A 86 6.87 -21.39 9.41
CA SER A 86 6.09 -22.60 9.14
C SER A 86 5.14 -22.49 7.94
N GLY A 87 4.73 -21.26 7.57
CA GLY A 87 3.69 -21.02 6.58
C GLY A 87 2.27 -21.27 7.10
N GLU A 88 2.11 -21.56 8.39
CA GLU A 88 0.80 -21.78 9.00
C GLU A 88 0.01 -20.50 9.15
N LEU A 89 -1.30 -20.62 9.05
CA LEU A 89 -2.22 -19.48 9.20
C LEU A 89 -2.34 -19.13 10.69
N ASN A 90 -2.04 -17.87 11.04
CA ASN A 90 -2.31 -17.35 12.38
C ASN A 90 -3.79 -16.96 12.51
N TRP A 91 -4.26 -16.13 11.59
CA TRP A 91 -5.67 -15.71 11.52
C TRP A 91 -6.02 -15.26 10.09
N ILE A 92 -7.33 -15.25 9.77
CA ILE A 92 -7.87 -14.80 8.50
C ILE A 92 -9.20 -14.09 8.70
N LYS A 93 -9.37 -12.94 8.02
CA LYS A 93 -10.57 -12.10 8.10
C LYS A 93 -10.93 -11.50 6.74
N ASN A 94 -12.12 -10.92 6.66
CA ASN A 94 -12.59 -10.19 5.49
C ASN A 94 -12.90 -8.75 5.88
N ASN A 95 -12.49 -7.82 5.01
CA ASN A 95 -12.89 -6.43 5.07
C ASN A 95 -14.21 -6.21 4.30
N SER A 96 -14.86 -5.07 4.48
CA SER A 96 -16.06 -4.71 3.72
C SER A 96 -15.74 -4.40 2.26
N TYR A 97 -14.55 -3.86 1.99
CA TYR A 97 -14.10 -3.46 0.65
C TYR A 97 -12.67 -3.95 0.36
N PRO A 98 -12.34 -4.22 -0.91
CA PRO A 98 -11.00 -4.59 -1.32
C PRO A 98 -9.95 -3.54 -0.93
N PHE A 99 -8.74 -3.99 -0.63
CA PHE A 99 -7.63 -3.08 -0.32
C PHE A 99 -6.97 -2.55 -1.59
N ASN A 100 -6.56 -1.28 -1.56
CA ASN A 100 -5.93 -0.58 -2.68
C ASN A 100 -4.64 0.16 -2.30
N SER A 101 -3.95 -0.28 -1.26
CA SER A 101 -2.67 0.29 -0.84
C SER A 101 -1.62 -0.78 -0.58
N ASP A 102 -0.38 -0.35 -0.40
CA ASP A 102 0.62 -1.18 0.28
C ASP A 102 0.28 -1.20 1.78
N ILE A 103 0.82 -2.17 2.53
CA ILE A 103 0.69 -2.26 3.98
C ILE A 103 1.84 -1.50 4.63
N LYS A 104 1.56 -0.84 5.74
CA LYS A 104 2.58 -0.31 6.65
C LYS A 104 2.39 -0.86 8.04
N ILE A 105 3.49 -1.15 8.70
CA ILE A 105 3.52 -1.68 10.06
C ILE A 105 4.20 -0.66 10.97
N PHE A 106 3.62 -0.48 12.14
CA PHE A 106 4.21 0.27 13.24
C PHE A 106 3.87 -0.46 14.54
N GLU A 107 4.91 -0.91 15.26
CA GLU A 107 4.80 -1.69 16.47
C GLU A 107 3.91 -2.93 16.28
N ASP A 108 2.82 -3.02 17.03
CA ASP A 108 1.83 -4.11 17.01
C ASP A 108 0.66 -3.88 16.05
N LYS A 109 0.71 -2.81 15.25
CA LYS A 109 -0.36 -2.39 14.34
C LYS A 109 0.07 -2.46 12.88
N PHE A 110 -0.89 -2.70 12.01
CA PHE A 110 -0.70 -2.49 10.57
C PHE A 110 -1.82 -1.64 9.97
N PHE A 111 -1.46 -0.95 8.90
CA PHE A 111 -2.32 0.02 8.23
C PHE A 111 -2.44 -0.29 6.76
N ALA A 112 -3.67 -0.19 6.25
CA ALA A 112 -3.98 -0.33 4.84
C ALA A 112 -5.20 0.53 4.47
N ILE A 113 -5.31 0.90 3.19
CA ILE A 113 -6.43 1.70 2.67
C ILE A 113 -7.23 0.85 1.71
N ASP A 114 -8.55 0.89 1.82
CA ASP A 114 -9.47 0.22 0.92
C ASP A 114 -9.95 1.14 -0.23
N TYR A 115 -10.69 0.56 -1.18
CA TYR A 115 -11.22 1.27 -2.36
C TYR A 115 -12.26 2.35 -2.02
N LYS A 116 -12.73 2.41 -0.78
CA LYS A 116 -13.64 3.45 -0.28
C LYS A 116 -12.94 4.61 0.40
N ASN A 117 -11.62 4.75 0.14
CA ASN A 117 -10.77 5.75 0.80
C ASN A 117 -10.76 5.64 2.33
N THR A 118 -11.00 4.44 2.86
CA THR A 118 -10.95 4.22 4.30
C THR A 118 -9.57 3.72 4.69
N LEU A 119 -8.83 4.55 5.44
CA LEU A 119 -7.65 4.11 6.16
C LEU A 119 -8.09 3.27 7.36
N ARG A 120 -7.49 2.11 7.51
CA ARG A 120 -7.78 1.17 8.60
C ARG A 120 -6.53 0.82 9.37
N CYS A 121 -6.67 0.80 10.67
CA CYS A 121 -5.70 0.27 11.62
C CYS A 121 -6.16 -1.11 12.09
N PHE A 122 -5.26 -2.06 12.10
CA PHE A 122 -5.51 -3.40 12.60
C PHE A 122 -4.40 -3.84 13.56
N ASN A 123 -4.76 -4.64 14.54
CA ASN A 123 -3.83 -5.33 15.42
C ASN A 123 -3.18 -6.51 14.68
N ILE A 124 -1.86 -6.64 14.75
CA ILE A 124 -1.11 -7.72 14.09
C ILE A 124 -1.45 -9.09 14.70
N MET A 125 -1.66 -9.16 16.01
CA MET A 125 -1.81 -10.41 16.73
C MET A 125 -3.06 -11.19 16.30
N ASP A 126 -4.18 -10.51 16.08
CA ASP A 126 -5.46 -11.15 15.79
C ASP A 126 -6.23 -10.57 14.61
N GLY A 127 -5.71 -9.52 13.97
CA GLY A 127 -6.37 -8.81 12.86
C GLY A 127 -7.63 -8.05 13.26
N SER A 128 -7.85 -7.75 14.54
CA SER A 128 -8.96 -6.89 14.98
C SER A 128 -8.72 -5.45 14.53
N GLU A 129 -9.78 -4.77 14.12
CA GLU A 129 -9.71 -3.36 13.75
C GLU A 129 -9.55 -2.51 15.02
N CYS A 130 -8.53 -1.64 15.06
CA CYS A 130 -8.31 -0.69 16.14
C CYS A 130 -9.20 0.55 15.95
N TRP A 131 -9.10 1.11 14.77
CA TRP A 131 -9.89 2.26 14.32
C TRP A 131 -9.92 2.32 12.79
N ASN A 132 -10.79 3.14 12.23
CA ASN A 132 -10.81 3.47 10.82
C ASN A 132 -11.17 4.93 10.60
N LEU A 133 -10.70 5.48 9.48
CA LEU A 133 -11.02 6.83 9.04
C LEU A 133 -11.38 6.78 7.56
N GLN A 134 -12.62 7.09 7.25
CA GLN A 134 -13.05 7.31 5.87
C GLN A 134 -12.85 8.78 5.49
N THR A 135 -12.11 9.01 4.40
CA THR A 135 -12.01 10.33 3.77
C THR A 135 -13.07 10.47 2.67
N GLU A 136 -13.11 11.63 2.01
CA GLU A 136 -14.07 11.84 0.93
C GLU A 136 -14.02 10.73 -0.11
N ASP A 137 -15.19 10.20 -0.45
CA ASP A 137 -15.36 9.14 -1.44
C ASP A 137 -15.53 9.78 -2.83
N SER A 138 -14.75 9.32 -3.78
CA SER A 138 -15.01 9.65 -5.19
C SER A 138 -15.93 8.59 -5.78
N PHE A 139 -16.83 9.00 -6.67
CA PHE A 139 -17.69 8.06 -7.42
C PHE A 139 -16.91 7.11 -8.33
N THR A 140 -15.58 7.30 -8.44
CA THR A 140 -14.71 6.53 -9.32
C THR A 140 -13.71 5.72 -8.53
N ILE A 141 -13.60 4.45 -8.88
CA ILE A 141 -12.57 3.57 -8.35
C ILE A 141 -11.25 3.93 -9.03
N SER A 142 -10.30 4.44 -8.24
CA SER A 142 -8.95 4.70 -8.75
C SER A 142 -8.24 3.38 -9.07
N ASN A 143 -7.71 3.26 -10.29
CA ASN A 143 -6.82 2.17 -10.67
C ASN A 143 -5.40 2.34 -10.08
N SER A 144 -5.08 3.52 -9.54
CA SER A 144 -3.79 3.79 -8.89
C SER A 144 -3.82 3.31 -7.46
N LYS A 145 -2.73 2.66 -7.03
CA LYS A 145 -2.59 2.29 -5.62
C LYS A 145 -2.34 3.54 -4.77
N PHE A 146 -3.06 3.62 -3.66
CA PHE A 146 -2.83 4.66 -2.67
C PHE A 146 -1.46 4.47 -2.04
N SER A 147 -0.80 5.59 -1.78
CA SER A 147 0.46 5.62 -1.05
C SER A 147 0.18 5.91 0.40
N LEU A 148 0.88 5.20 1.28
CA LEU A 148 0.89 5.55 2.68
C LEU A 148 2.30 5.41 3.25
N ILE A 149 2.66 6.31 4.16
CA ILE A 149 3.92 6.32 4.91
C ILE A 149 3.62 6.53 6.38
N ILE A 150 4.53 6.08 7.24
CA ILE A 150 4.47 6.33 8.68
C ILE A 150 5.62 7.24 9.05
N LEU A 151 5.31 8.33 9.73
CA LEU A 151 6.28 9.34 10.08
C LEU A 151 5.80 10.20 11.26
N ASP A 152 6.67 10.48 12.21
CA ASP A 152 6.39 11.38 13.35
C ASP A 152 5.08 11.03 14.08
N GLY A 153 4.86 9.73 14.40
CA GLY A 153 3.66 9.25 15.07
C GLY A 153 2.37 9.36 14.25
N LYS A 154 2.48 9.55 12.93
CA LYS A 154 1.34 9.71 12.02
C LYS A 154 1.38 8.71 10.87
N VAL A 155 0.21 8.28 10.44
CA VAL A 155 0.00 7.64 9.14
C VAL A 155 -0.39 8.73 8.15
N ILE A 156 0.42 8.93 7.11
CA ILE A 156 0.19 9.94 6.10
C ILE A 156 -0.08 9.26 4.77
N PHE A 157 -1.19 9.61 4.13
CA PHE A 157 -1.66 8.92 2.94
C PHE A 157 -2.37 9.84 1.96
N ASN A 158 -2.47 9.40 0.71
CA ASN A 158 -3.33 10.05 -0.28
C ASN A 158 -4.62 9.24 -0.50
N ASN A 159 -5.70 9.94 -0.83
CA ASN A 159 -6.97 9.34 -1.25
C ASN A 159 -7.14 9.38 -2.79
N SER A 160 -8.30 8.93 -3.29
CA SER A 160 -8.60 8.85 -4.74
C SER A 160 -8.78 10.20 -5.42
N ILE A 161 -9.06 11.26 -4.67
CA ILE A 161 -9.14 12.64 -5.19
C ILE A 161 -7.82 13.40 -5.05
N GLY A 162 -6.81 12.77 -4.46
CA GLY A 162 -5.45 13.31 -4.35
C GLY A 162 -5.15 14.09 -3.09
N ASP A 163 -6.09 14.22 -2.16
CA ASP A 163 -5.83 14.86 -0.88
C ASP A 163 -4.82 14.06 -0.08
N ILE A 164 -3.94 14.77 0.62
CA ILE A 164 -3.00 14.19 1.56
C ILE A 164 -3.55 14.39 2.97
N THR A 165 -3.70 13.30 3.69
CA THR A 165 -4.21 13.30 5.07
C THR A 165 -3.20 12.68 6.00
N ALA A 166 -2.93 13.32 7.13
CA ALA A 166 -2.15 12.77 8.23
C ALA A 166 -3.06 12.45 9.41
N VAL A 167 -2.90 11.28 9.96
CA VAL A 167 -3.72 10.72 11.03
C VAL A 167 -2.81 10.28 12.15
N ASP A 168 -3.15 10.64 13.36
CA ASP A 168 -2.46 10.14 14.56
C ASP A 168 -2.59 8.62 14.68
N ILE A 169 -1.49 7.92 14.85
CA ILE A 169 -1.43 6.45 14.84
C ILE A 169 -2.29 5.83 15.94
N GLU A 170 -2.29 6.43 17.12
CA GLU A 170 -2.94 5.84 18.31
C GLU A 170 -4.45 6.09 18.30
N THR A 171 -4.84 7.30 17.94
CA THR A 171 -6.23 7.74 18.09
C THR A 171 -7.06 7.61 16.81
N GLY A 172 -6.42 7.55 15.64
CA GLY A 172 -7.12 7.59 14.36
C GLY A 172 -7.69 8.98 14.01
N LEU A 173 -7.34 10.02 14.77
CA LEU A 173 -7.83 11.38 14.52
C LEU A 173 -6.96 12.10 13.47
N ILE A 174 -7.61 12.93 12.66
CA ILE A 174 -6.90 13.74 11.66
C ILE A 174 -6.03 14.77 12.38
N ALA A 175 -4.73 14.73 12.11
CA ALA A 175 -3.78 15.74 12.57
C ALA A 175 -3.79 16.96 11.63
N TRP A 176 -3.76 16.70 10.32
CA TRP A 176 -3.90 17.71 9.28
C TRP A 176 -4.34 17.08 7.95
N GLN A 177 -4.87 17.91 7.06
CA GLN A 177 -5.27 17.53 5.71
C GLN A 177 -4.91 18.63 4.72
N LEU A 178 -4.31 18.24 3.59
CA LEU A 178 -3.96 19.13 2.48
C LEU A 178 -4.77 18.73 1.25
N PRO A 179 -5.78 19.51 0.84
CA PRO A 179 -6.44 19.33 -0.44
C PRO A 179 -5.48 19.73 -1.57
N THR A 180 -5.26 18.84 -2.54
CA THR A 180 -4.42 19.12 -3.71
C THR A 180 -5.23 19.49 -4.95
N GLN A 181 -6.55 19.47 -4.87
CA GLN A 181 -7.44 19.85 -5.94
C GLN A 181 -8.29 21.07 -5.56
N SER A 182 -8.43 22.01 -6.51
CA SER A 182 -9.43 23.05 -6.37
C SER A 182 -10.82 22.44 -6.59
N SER A 183 -11.77 22.78 -5.74
CA SER A 183 -13.14 22.27 -5.65
C SER A 183 -14.03 22.41 -6.89
N SER A 184 -13.53 22.92 -8.00
CA SER A 184 -14.36 23.31 -9.14
C SER A 184 -14.45 22.32 -10.30
N ILE A 185 -13.79 21.15 -10.23
CA ILE A 185 -13.69 20.30 -11.43
C ILE A 185 -13.96 18.82 -11.11
N ILE A 186 -15.26 18.48 -11.00
CA ILE A 186 -15.73 17.08 -10.88
C ILE A 186 -15.27 16.20 -12.07
N ASN A 187 -15.03 16.79 -13.22
CA ASN A 187 -14.65 16.05 -14.44
C ASN A 187 -13.16 15.64 -14.49
N GLU A 188 -12.28 16.20 -13.68
CA GLU A 188 -10.85 15.85 -13.67
C GLU A 188 -10.48 14.70 -12.71
N THR A 189 -11.38 14.34 -11.81
CA THR A 189 -11.13 13.27 -10.82
C THR A 189 -10.93 11.90 -11.45
N TYR A 190 -11.47 11.64 -12.63
CA TYR A 190 -11.37 10.34 -13.32
C TYR A 190 -9.93 9.96 -13.68
N ASN A 191 -9.05 10.93 -13.90
CA ASN A 191 -7.68 10.70 -14.36
C ASN A 191 -6.63 11.20 -13.38
N PHE A 192 -7.02 11.61 -12.17
CA PHE A 192 -6.05 12.14 -11.22
C PHE A 192 -5.08 11.05 -10.77
N LYS A 193 -3.80 11.34 -10.90
CA LYS A 193 -2.71 10.45 -10.48
C LYS A 193 -1.75 11.23 -9.61
N ILE A 194 -1.37 10.59 -8.53
CA ILE A 194 -0.34 11.07 -7.63
C ILE A 194 0.77 10.01 -7.54
N SER A 195 2.01 10.46 -7.48
CA SER A 195 3.14 9.57 -7.26
C SER A 195 3.09 8.97 -5.85
N LYS A 196 3.94 8.00 -5.58
CA LYS A 196 4.12 7.54 -4.20
C LYS A 196 4.73 8.65 -3.35
N LEU A 197 4.25 8.77 -2.12
CA LEU A 197 4.81 9.66 -1.12
C LEU A 197 6.19 9.17 -0.71
N VAL A 198 7.15 10.09 -0.61
CA VAL A 198 8.47 9.86 -0.03
C VAL A 198 8.79 10.98 0.95
N SER A 199 9.68 10.73 1.91
CA SER A 199 10.05 11.72 2.92
C SER A 199 11.53 11.61 3.27
N ASP A 200 12.13 12.74 3.64
CA ASP A 200 13.46 12.85 4.25
C ASP A 200 13.42 12.90 5.78
N GLY A 201 12.23 12.89 6.37
CA GLY A 201 11.97 12.99 7.82
C GLY A 201 11.29 14.30 8.21
N ASP A 202 11.61 15.41 7.58
CA ASP A 202 11.04 16.74 7.86
C ASP A 202 9.97 17.14 6.83
N ALA A 203 10.16 16.75 5.57
CA ALA A 203 9.25 17.05 4.48
C ALA A 203 8.79 15.80 3.76
N ILE A 204 7.62 15.89 3.13
CA ILE A 204 7.03 14.87 2.26
C ILE A 204 7.07 15.41 0.83
N PHE A 205 7.48 14.55 -0.10
CA PHE A 205 7.60 14.87 -1.51
C PHE A 205 6.73 13.95 -2.35
N PHE A 206 6.01 14.53 -3.30
CA PHE A 206 5.20 13.81 -4.29
C PHE A 206 4.92 14.69 -5.50
N SER A 207 4.55 14.06 -6.59
CA SER A 207 4.09 14.75 -7.80
C SER A 207 2.68 14.32 -8.17
N ASN A 208 2.00 15.15 -8.96
CA ASN A 208 0.71 14.82 -9.55
C ASN A 208 0.75 14.94 -11.09
N ASN A 209 -0.30 14.49 -11.75
CA ASN A 209 -0.40 14.59 -13.20
C ASN A 209 -0.88 15.96 -13.72
N LYS A 210 -0.90 16.98 -12.86
CA LYS A 210 -1.07 18.40 -13.22
C LYS A 210 0.26 19.13 -13.39
N ASN A 211 1.37 18.38 -13.49
CA ASN A 211 2.72 18.91 -13.58
C ASN A 211 3.16 19.67 -12.31
N GLU A 212 2.71 19.23 -11.14
CA GLU A 212 3.06 19.83 -9.87
C GLU A 212 3.85 18.84 -9.03
N PHE A 213 4.97 19.28 -8.51
CA PHE A 213 5.81 18.56 -7.56
C PHE A 213 5.81 19.33 -6.24
N TYR A 214 5.36 18.66 -5.19
CA TYR A 214 5.14 19.25 -3.87
C TYR A 214 6.25 18.87 -2.90
N SER A 215 6.58 19.82 -2.03
CA SER A 215 7.18 19.60 -0.73
C SER A 215 6.26 20.14 0.34
N ILE A 216 5.87 19.30 1.30
CA ILE A 216 5.01 19.67 2.41
C ILE A 216 5.69 19.34 3.74
N ASP A 217 5.48 20.18 4.73
CA ASP A 217 5.97 19.98 6.09
C ASP A 217 5.24 18.81 6.76
N VAL A 218 5.98 17.88 7.36
CA VAL A 218 5.44 16.65 7.97
C VAL A 218 4.54 16.95 9.17
N LYS A 219 4.90 17.97 9.98
CA LYS A 219 4.22 18.25 11.25
C LYS A 219 2.92 18.99 11.04
N THR A 220 2.91 19.93 10.11
CA THR A 220 1.81 20.88 9.92
C THR A 220 0.98 20.61 8.67
N GLY A 221 1.49 19.86 7.69
CA GLY A 221 0.86 19.68 6.40
C GLY A 221 0.91 20.92 5.50
N THR A 222 1.65 21.97 5.89
CA THR A 222 1.77 23.17 5.07
C THR A 222 2.69 22.95 3.89
N THR A 223 2.35 23.55 2.76
CA THR A 223 3.19 23.48 1.56
C THR A 223 4.42 24.36 1.72
N ASN A 224 5.61 23.73 1.65
CA ASN A 224 6.89 24.45 1.63
C ASN A 224 7.10 25.10 0.27
N TRP A 225 6.92 24.33 -0.80
CA TRP A 225 7.02 24.81 -2.18
C TRP A 225 6.30 23.87 -3.17
N ILE A 226 6.00 24.40 -4.35
CA ILE A 226 5.47 23.68 -5.51
C ILE A 226 6.33 24.02 -6.71
N ASN A 227 6.87 23.03 -7.39
CA ASN A 227 7.59 23.17 -8.64
C ASN A 227 6.83 22.55 -9.81
N LYS A 228 6.96 23.14 -11.00
CA LYS A 228 6.33 22.60 -12.22
C LYS A 228 7.21 21.47 -12.79
N ILE A 229 6.87 20.23 -12.45
CA ILE A 229 7.56 19.02 -12.91
C ILE A 229 6.52 17.99 -13.32
N ASN A 230 6.60 17.51 -14.57
CA ASN A 230 5.74 16.44 -15.07
C ASN A 230 6.32 15.08 -14.67
N SER A 231 5.89 14.52 -13.56
CA SER A 231 6.31 13.19 -13.13
C SER A 231 5.16 12.46 -12.43
N ASN A 232 5.03 11.17 -12.74
CA ASN A 232 4.05 10.30 -12.07
C ASN A 232 4.73 9.12 -11.34
N LEU A 233 6.05 9.07 -11.40
CA LEU A 233 6.83 8.02 -10.75
C LEU A 233 7.21 8.41 -9.33
N LYS A 234 7.50 7.40 -8.53
CA LYS A 234 7.99 7.60 -7.17
C LYS A 234 9.31 8.38 -7.20
N PRO A 235 9.42 9.55 -6.54
CA PRO A 235 10.68 10.25 -6.40
C PRO A 235 11.72 9.42 -5.63
N ILE A 236 12.99 9.63 -5.95
CA ILE A 236 14.11 9.03 -5.22
C ILE A 236 14.84 10.16 -4.48
N LEU A 237 14.93 10.03 -3.18
CA LEU A 237 15.63 10.98 -2.32
C LEU A 237 17.05 10.48 -2.04
N THR A 238 18.00 11.37 -2.12
CA THR A 238 19.34 11.23 -1.54
C THR A 238 19.52 12.35 -0.51
N LYS A 239 20.66 12.37 0.18
CA LYS A 239 20.92 13.37 1.23
C LYS A 239 20.66 14.82 0.76
N ASP A 240 21.05 15.15 -0.47
CA ASP A 240 21.05 16.53 -0.97
C ASP A 240 20.25 16.71 -2.26
N LEU A 241 19.69 15.63 -2.85
CA LEU A 241 19.05 15.67 -4.16
C LEU A 241 17.75 14.87 -4.20
N ILE A 242 16.83 15.37 -5.01
CA ILE A 242 15.58 14.67 -5.35
C ILE A 242 15.63 14.34 -6.85
N PHE A 243 15.55 13.06 -7.17
CA PHE A 243 15.45 12.58 -8.56
C PHE A 243 14.02 12.28 -8.92
N THR A 244 13.56 12.82 -10.04
CA THR A 244 12.26 12.53 -10.65
C THR A 244 12.46 12.18 -12.12
N VAL A 245 11.51 11.44 -12.67
CA VAL A 245 11.48 11.12 -14.12
C VAL A 245 10.29 11.85 -14.71
N SER A 246 10.56 12.67 -15.70
CA SER A 246 9.57 13.40 -16.51
C SER A 246 9.27 12.71 -17.82
#